data_8eabfa71b41cd1273cfa208e00a853d8
#
_entry.id   8eabfa71b41cd1273cfa208e00a853d8
#
_cell.length_a   1.000
_cell.length_b   1.000
_cell.length_c   1.000
_cell.angle_alpha   90.00
_cell.angle_beta   90.00
_cell.angle_gamma   90.00
#
_symmetry.space_group_name_H-M   'P 1'
#
loop_
_entity.id
_entity.type
_entity.pdbx_description
1 polymer ?
#
loop_
_entity_poly.entity_id
_entity_poly.type
_entity_poly.pdbx_seq_one_letter_code
_entity_poly.pdbx_strand_id
1 'polypeptide(L)'
;MKKICVTLTAGVLFAVSAQAADEPVVIGDVTMPAVQSSAAFQQVEKKLGKWEGKMTQGLTGKVIDVSYEWRLTSGGNTITETLVEDGVEMLTTYSDNDGELVVKHYCALGTQPVFSVSSVSDTELALALDESANDLHAEHESFVTSMKWTMQGDDGDSMLFTNTIMLNGELTENSALLTKVN
;
A
#
# COMPACT_ATOMS: atom_id res chain seq x y z
N MET A 1 67.10 -21.74 -2.84
CA MET A 1 65.88 -21.49 -3.57
C MET A 1 64.88 -20.88 -2.59
N LYS A 2 64.64 -19.56 -2.65
CA LYS A 2 63.67 -18.85 -1.77
C LYS A 2 62.35 -18.79 -2.50
N LYS A 3 61.31 -19.39 -1.92
CA LYS A 3 59.92 -19.30 -2.41
C LYS A 3 59.30 -18.00 -1.90
N ILE A 4 58.91 -17.10 -2.81
CA ILE A 4 58.16 -15.87 -2.52
C ILE A 4 56.69 -16.25 -2.55
N CYS A 5 56.05 -16.07 -1.39
CA CYS A 5 54.59 -16.21 -1.26
C CYS A 5 53.96 -14.85 -1.54
N VAL A 6 53.19 -14.73 -2.63
CA VAL A 6 52.44 -13.54 -2.97
C VAL A 6 51.02 -13.73 -2.42
N THR A 7 50.68 -12.96 -1.40
CA THR A 7 49.31 -12.92 -0.85
C THR A 7 48.49 -11.94 -1.67
N LEU A 8 47.48 -12.43 -2.41
CA LEU A 8 46.48 -11.61 -3.09
C LEU A 8 45.40 -11.21 -2.09
N THR A 9 45.36 -9.94 -1.75
CA THR A 9 44.28 -9.36 -0.96
C THR A 9 43.13 -8.96 -1.92
N ALA A 10 42.01 -9.68 -1.89
CA ALA A 10 40.81 -9.31 -2.63
C ALA A 10 40.11 -8.16 -1.89
N GLY A 11 40.17 -6.97 -2.46
CA GLY A 11 39.40 -5.82 -1.99
C GLY A 11 37.94 -5.97 -2.42
N VAL A 12 37.04 -6.07 -1.44
CA VAL A 12 35.59 -5.99 -1.68
C VAL A 12 35.24 -4.52 -1.88
N LEU A 13 34.92 -4.14 -3.11
CA LEU A 13 34.31 -2.84 -3.41
C LEU A 13 32.83 -2.92 -3.01
N PHE A 14 32.45 -2.25 -1.93
CA PHE A 14 31.07 -1.91 -1.68
C PHE A 14 30.63 -0.83 -2.65
N ALA A 15 29.79 -1.18 -3.62
CA ALA A 15 29.07 -0.20 -4.41
C ALA A 15 27.99 0.42 -3.51
N VAL A 16 28.23 1.63 -3.03
CA VAL A 16 27.21 2.47 -2.44
C VAL A 16 26.32 2.92 -3.61
N SER A 17 25.14 2.33 -3.74
CA SER A 17 24.10 2.85 -4.63
C SER A 17 23.69 4.22 -4.05
N ALA A 18 24.12 5.31 -4.69
CA ALA A 18 23.55 6.62 -4.45
C ALA A 18 22.08 6.56 -4.88
N GLN A 19 21.16 6.58 -3.92
CA GLN A 19 19.75 6.90 -4.20
C GLN A 19 19.77 8.30 -4.83
N ALA A 20 19.23 8.41 -6.03
CA ALA A 20 18.98 9.70 -6.64
C ALA A 20 18.07 10.48 -5.67
N ALA A 21 18.55 11.60 -5.15
CA ALA A 21 17.69 12.52 -4.43
C ALA A 21 16.61 12.95 -5.42
N ASP A 22 15.34 12.73 -5.07
CA ASP A 22 14.22 13.20 -5.87
C ASP A 22 14.39 14.70 -6.13
N GLU A 23 14.29 15.10 -7.40
CA GLU A 23 14.38 16.50 -7.75
C GLU A 23 13.27 17.28 -7.03
N PRO A 24 13.57 18.48 -6.49
CA PRO A 24 12.57 19.24 -5.74
C PRO A 24 11.39 19.59 -6.63
N VAL A 25 10.18 19.39 -6.13
CA VAL A 25 8.95 19.78 -6.82
C VAL A 25 8.87 21.31 -6.84
N VAL A 26 8.64 21.88 -8.03
CA VAL A 26 8.52 23.34 -8.22
C VAL A 26 7.13 23.65 -8.78
N ILE A 27 6.42 24.57 -8.13
CA ILE A 27 5.11 25.07 -8.61
C ILE A 27 5.27 26.57 -8.91
N GLY A 28 5.27 26.93 -10.18
CA GLY A 28 5.63 28.28 -10.61
C GLY A 28 7.06 28.62 -10.20
N ASP A 29 7.24 29.62 -9.32
CA ASP A 29 8.54 30.05 -8.81
C ASP A 29 8.81 29.53 -7.39
N VAL A 30 7.97 28.65 -6.84
CA VAL A 30 8.07 28.14 -5.47
C VAL A 30 8.58 26.71 -5.46
N THR A 31 9.74 26.51 -4.82
CA THR A 31 10.28 25.17 -4.55
C THR A 31 9.60 24.58 -3.32
N MET A 32 8.99 23.41 -3.47
CA MET A 32 8.34 22.71 -2.37
C MET A 32 9.37 22.06 -1.44
N PRO A 33 9.05 21.96 -0.13
CA PRO A 33 9.87 21.17 0.80
C PRO A 33 10.00 19.73 0.32
N ALA A 34 11.12 19.10 0.63
CA ALA A 34 11.29 17.67 0.39
C ALA A 34 10.31 16.87 1.26
N VAL A 35 9.66 15.90 0.66
CA VAL A 35 8.77 14.97 1.36
C VAL A 35 9.63 13.87 2.01
N GLN A 36 9.37 13.56 3.27
CA GLN A 36 9.98 12.44 3.98
C GLN A 36 8.95 11.34 4.14
N SER A 37 9.15 10.23 3.42
CA SER A 37 8.22 9.10 3.46
C SER A 37 8.46 8.23 4.69
N SER A 38 7.40 7.93 5.45
CA SER A 38 7.42 6.91 6.51
C SER A 38 7.66 5.50 5.92
N ALA A 39 8.08 4.56 6.76
CA ALA A 39 8.21 3.16 6.34
C ALA A 39 6.88 2.58 5.80
N ALA A 40 5.77 3.00 6.37
CA ALA A 40 4.44 2.58 5.91
C ALA A 40 4.09 3.17 4.54
N PHE A 41 4.40 4.46 4.31
CA PHE A 41 4.20 5.08 3.00
C PHE A 41 5.07 4.42 1.93
N GLN A 42 6.33 4.10 2.23
CA GLN A 42 7.23 3.36 1.33
C GLN A 42 6.67 1.98 0.95
N GLN A 43 5.92 1.31 1.84
CA GLN A 43 5.21 0.07 1.48
C GLN A 43 4.06 0.32 0.50
N VAL A 44 3.40 1.48 0.56
CA VAL A 44 2.40 1.86 -0.45
C VAL A 44 3.06 2.19 -1.78
N GLU A 45 4.23 2.85 -1.80
CA GLU A 45 4.99 3.16 -3.01
C GLU A 45 5.37 1.91 -3.82
N LYS A 46 5.64 0.78 -3.17
CA LYS A 46 5.91 -0.50 -3.85
C LYS A 46 4.75 -0.99 -4.72
N LYS A 47 3.54 -0.54 -4.41
CA LYS A 47 2.31 -0.90 -5.14
C LYS A 47 2.04 -0.02 -6.37
N LEU A 48 2.82 1.03 -6.61
CA LEU A 48 2.60 1.96 -7.72
C LEU A 48 2.45 1.23 -9.06
N GLY A 49 1.45 1.66 -9.84
CA GLY A 49 1.03 1.04 -11.08
C GLY A 49 -0.30 0.30 -10.97
N LYS A 50 -0.60 -0.51 -11.97
CA LYS A 50 -1.87 -1.23 -12.09
C LYS A 50 -1.71 -2.70 -11.73
N TRP A 51 -2.70 -3.23 -11.04
CA TRP A 51 -2.78 -4.62 -10.59
C TRP A 51 -4.15 -5.19 -10.91
N GLU A 52 -4.21 -6.43 -11.33
CA GLU A 52 -5.45 -7.13 -11.65
C GLU A 52 -5.48 -8.50 -10.98
N GLY A 53 -6.67 -8.99 -10.69
CA GLY A 53 -6.83 -10.30 -10.08
C GLY A 53 -8.27 -10.70 -9.86
N LYS A 54 -8.42 -11.67 -8.99
CA LYS A 54 -9.73 -12.16 -8.57
C LYS A 54 -9.84 -12.14 -7.05
N MET A 55 -10.98 -11.64 -6.58
CA MET A 55 -11.33 -11.61 -5.16
C MET A 55 -12.36 -12.68 -4.85
N THR A 56 -12.11 -13.43 -3.80
CA THR A 56 -13.13 -14.29 -3.18
C THR A 56 -13.83 -13.51 -2.07
N GLN A 57 -15.13 -13.35 -2.19
CA GLN A 57 -15.97 -12.71 -1.17
C GLN A 57 -16.28 -13.70 -0.06
N GLY A 58 -15.92 -13.38 1.19
CA GLY A 58 -16.10 -14.28 2.32
C GLY A 58 -17.54 -14.59 2.64
N LEU A 59 -18.45 -13.59 2.51
CA LEU A 59 -19.88 -13.77 2.81
C LEU A 59 -20.57 -14.78 1.88
N THR A 60 -20.25 -14.75 0.60
CA THR A 60 -20.97 -15.50 -0.44
C THR A 60 -20.15 -16.62 -1.08
N GLY A 61 -18.83 -16.58 -0.94
CA GLY A 61 -17.90 -17.41 -1.70
C GLY A 61 -17.82 -17.06 -3.19
N LYS A 62 -18.50 -15.99 -3.64
CA LYS A 62 -18.45 -15.53 -5.03
C LYS A 62 -17.04 -15.06 -5.37
N VAL A 63 -16.57 -15.42 -6.55
CA VAL A 63 -15.31 -14.87 -7.11
C VAL A 63 -15.65 -13.79 -8.11
N ILE A 64 -15.04 -12.61 -7.93
CA ILE A 64 -15.24 -11.44 -8.77
C ILE A 64 -13.91 -10.97 -9.38
N ASP A 65 -13.98 -10.25 -10.49
CA ASP A 65 -12.82 -9.57 -11.06
C ASP A 65 -12.53 -8.27 -10.31
N VAL A 66 -11.24 -8.00 -10.08
CA VAL A 66 -10.80 -6.78 -9.41
C VAL A 66 -9.61 -6.16 -10.14
N SER A 67 -9.53 -4.82 -10.13
CA SER A 67 -8.36 -4.10 -10.59
C SER A 67 -8.11 -2.90 -9.69
N TYR A 68 -6.84 -2.69 -9.33
CA TYR A 68 -6.40 -1.62 -8.43
C TYR A 68 -5.27 -0.85 -9.09
N GLU A 69 -5.31 0.48 -9.04
CA GLU A 69 -4.29 1.34 -9.60
C GLU A 69 -3.83 2.36 -8.57
N TRP A 70 -2.54 2.31 -8.21
CA TRP A 70 -1.89 3.26 -7.30
C TRP A 70 -1.10 4.30 -8.08
N ARG A 71 -1.35 5.58 -7.79
CA ARG A 71 -0.68 6.72 -8.41
C ARG A 71 -0.16 7.70 -7.37
N LEU A 72 1.11 8.08 -7.52
CA LEU A 72 1.72 9.13 -6.70
C LEU A 72 1.19 10.50 -7.14
N THR A 73 0.87 11.37 -6.20
CA THR A 73 0.35 12.72 -6.41
C THR A 73 0.83 13.68 -5.32
N SER A 74 0.34 14.91 -5.34
CA SER A 74 0.63 15.94 -4.31
C SER A 74 2.11 16.14 -4.04
N GLY A 75 2.93 16.15 -5.13
CA GLY A 75 4.37 16.36 -5.01
C GLY A 75 5.11 15.23 -4.26
N GLY A 76 4.58 14.01 -4.29
CA GLY A 76 5.18 12.86 -3.62
C GLY A 76 4.62 12.55 -2.23
N ASN A 77 3.67 13.35 -1.72
CA ASN A 77 3.16 13.23 -0.35
C ASN A 77 1.86 12.40 -0.22
N THR A 78 1.25 12.05 -1.33
CA THR A 78 -0.02 11.29 -1.33
C THR A 78 -0.01 10.27 -2.45
N ILE A 79 -0.52 9.08 -2.17
CA ILE A 79 -0.85 8.09 -3.19
C ILE A 79 -2.37 7.94 -3.22
N THR A 80 -2.95 7.93 -4.41
CA THR A 80 -4.34 7.56 -4.63
C THR A 80 -4.40 6.12 -5.14
N GLU A 81 -5.37 5.36 -4.68
CA GLU A 81 -5.72 4.05 -5.20
C GLU A 81 -7.13 4.12 -5.78
N THR A 82 -7.25 3.91 -7.07
CA THR A 82 -8.53 3.63 -7.73
C THR A 82 -8.72 2.13 -7.74
N LEU A 83 -9.74 1.64 -7.08
CA LEU A 83 -10.06 0.22 -7.04
C LEU A 83 -11.41 -0.04 -7.71
N VAL A 84 -11.46 -1.09 -8.54
CA VAL A 84 -12.68 -1.52 -9.23
C VAL A 84 -12.96 -2.97 -8.85
N GLU A 85 -14.11 -3.23 -8.25
CA GLU A 85 -14.56 -4.55 -7.82
C GLU A 85 -15.91 -4.88 -8.46
N ASP A 86 -15.97 -5.92 -9.30
CA ASP A 86 -17.17 -6.31 -10.09
C ASP A 86 -17.78 -5.08 -10.85
N GLY A 87 -16.91 -4.19 -11.38
CA GLY A 87 -17.30 -2.99 -12.12
C GLY A 87 -17.66 -1.77 -11.27
N VAL A 88 -17.61 -1.86 -9.95
CA VAL A 88 -17.85 -0.74 -9.04
C VAL A 88 -16.52 -0.08 -8.68
N GLU A 89 -16.38 1.21 -9.03
CA GLU A 89 -15.19 2.00 -8.72
C GLU A 89 -15.28 2.62 -7.33
N MET A 90 -14.17 2.57 -6.60
CA MET A 90 -13.98 3.18 -5.29
C MET A 90 -12.61 3.86 -5.25
N LEU A 91 -12.36 4.65 -4.20
CA LEU A 91 -11.12 5.41 -4.01
C LEU A 91 -10.56 5.18 -2.61
N THR A 92 -9.23 5.02 -2.53
CA THR A 92 -8.50 5.13 -1.27
C THR A 92 -7.40 6.18 -1.41
N THR A 93 -7.16 6.96 -0.38
CA THR A 93 -6.05 7.91 -0.29
C THR A 93 -5.10 7.51 0.82
N TYR A 94 -3.82 7.58 0.54
CA TYR A 94 -2.72 7.30 1.46
C TYR A 94 -1.89 8.57 1.54
N SER A 95 -1.88 9.25 2.69
CA SER A 95 -1.12 10.48 2.88
C SER A 95 -0.16 10.32 4.04
N ASP A 96 1.09 10.68 3.84
CA ASP A 96 2.06 10.76 4.93
C ASP A 96 1.93 12.13 5.61
N ASN A 97 1.67 12.13 6.90
CA ASN A 97 1.54 13.32 7.71
C ASN A 97 2.52 13.26 8.88
N ASP A 98 3.62 14.00 8.79
CA ASP A 98 4.69 14.05 9.82
C ASP A 98 5.23 12.64 10.19
N GLY A 99 5.33 11.73 9.22
CA GLY A 99 5.83 10.37 9.42
C GLY A 99 4.76 9.36 9.85
N GLU A 100 3.51 9.76 9.90
CA GLU A 100 2.36 8.87 10.14
C GLU A 100 1.54 8.71 8.85
N LEU A 101 1.33 7.47 8.43
CA LEU A 101 0.46 7.15 7.31
C LEU A 101 -1.00 7.26 7.73
N VAL A 102 -1.73 8.18 7.11
CA VAL A 102 -3.19 8.32 7.22
C VAL A 102 -3.84 7.76 5.96
N VAL A 103 -4.76 6.83 6.13
CA VAL A 103 -5.47 6.19 5.02
C VAL A 103 -6.96 6.44 5.15
N LYS A 104 -7.59 6.90 4.06
CA LYS A 104 -9.03 7.10 3.98
C LYS A 104 -9.60 6.37 2.78
N HIS A 105 -10.56 5.48 3.01
CA HIS A 105 -11.24 4.72 1.96
C HIS A 105 -12.64 5.28 1.73
N TYR A 106 -12.99 5.54 0.47
CA TYR A 106 -14.31 5.99 0.03
C TYR A 106 -15.06 4.79 -0.56
N CYS A 107 -15.86 4.17 0.30
CA CYS A 107 -16.46 2.88 0.06
C CYS A 107 -17.79 2.95 -0.69
N ALA A 108 -18.05 1.99 -1.56
CA ALA A 108 -19.35 1.80 -2.21
C ALA A 108 -20.48 1.47 -1.20
N LEU A 109 -20.13 1.10 0.03
CA LEU A 109 -21.09 0.93 1.13
C LEU A 109 -21.63 2.26 1.69
N GLY A 110 -21.16 3.42 1.17
CA GLY A 110 -21.60 4.75 1.58
C GLY A 110 -20.83 5.33 2.77
N THR A 111 -19.88 4.60 3.33
CA THR A 111 -19.04 5.02 4.46
C THR A 111 -17.64 5.43 4.00
N GLN A 112 -16.92 6.16 4.85
CA GLN A 112 -15.58 6.68 4.55
C GLN A 112 -14.61 6.40 5.71
N PRO A 113 -14.33 5.11 6.00
CA PRO A 113 -13.46 4.75 7.12
C PRO A 113 -12.05 5.31 6.96
N VAL A 114 -11.50 5.79 8.08
CA VAL A 114 -10.11 6.20 8.25
C VAL A 114 -9.36 5.09 8.98
N PHE A 115 -8.14 4.81 8.53
CA PHE A 115 -7.31 3.73 9.07
C PHE A 115 -5.98 4.28 9.56
N SER A 116 -5.46 3.63 10.58
CA SER A 116 -4.09 3.73 11.06
C SER A 116 -3.30 2.44 10.76
N VAL A 117 -1.99 2.54 10.78
CA VAL A 117 -1.09 1.38 10.58
C VAL A 117 -1.13 0.48 11.80
N SER A 118 -1.53 -0.79 11.62
CA SER A 118 -1.46 -1.80 12.67
C SER A 118 -0.15 -2.61 12.64
N SER A 119 0.40 -2.84 11.45
CA SER A 119 1.75 -3.40 11.30
C SER A 119 2.35 -3.03 9.94
N VAL A 120 3.70 -2.96 9.91
CA VAL A 120 4.48 -2.75 8.70
C VAL A 120 5.76 -3.57 8.76
N SER A 121 6.10 -4.21 7.62
CA SER A 121 7.36 -4.94 7.43
C SER A 121 7.85 -4.74 6.00
N ASP A 122 8.96 -5.39 5.61
CA ASP A 122 9.50 -5.29 4.25
C ASP A 122 8.54 -5.81 3.16
N THR A 123 7.62 -6.69 3.51
CA THR A 123 6.68 -7.33 2.57
C THR A 123 5.21 -7.12 2.91
N GLU A 124 4.90 -6.56 4.08
CA GLU A 124 3.52 -6.44 4.55
C GLU A 124 3.21 -5.02 5.02
N LEU A 125 2.02 -4.55 4.68
CA LEU A 125 1.34 -3.41 5.29
C LEU A 125 -0.04 -3.85 5.74
N ALA A 126 -0.34 -3.69 7.03
CA ALA A 126 -1.66 -3.93 7.59
C ALA A 126 -2.20 -2.65 8.24
N LEU A 127 -3.47 -2.40 7.98
CA LEU A 127 -4.22 -1.26 8.47
C LEU A 127 -5.42 -1.73 9.29
N ALA A 128 -5.71 -1.02 10.36
CA ALA A 128 -6.91 -1.22 11.16
C ALA A 128 -7.72 0.08 11.20
N LEU A 129 -9.03 -0.05 11.37
CA LEU A 129 -9.92 1.10 11.57
C LEU A 129 -9.40 1.94 12.74
N ASP A 130 -9.23 3.22 12.53
CA ASP A 130 -8.91 4.18 13.58
C ASP A 130 -10.18 4.58 14.32
N GLU A 131 -10.42 3.97 15.48
CA GLU A 131 -11.63 4.24 16.27
C GLU A 131 -11.75 5.72 16.70
N SER A 132 -10.62 6.43 16.84
CA SER A 132 -10.61 7.85 17.24
C SER A 132 -10.98 8.81 16.12
N ALA A 133 -10.79 8.40 14.85
CA ALA A 133 -11.04 9.18 13.65
C ALA A 133 -12.36 8.85 12.96
N ASN A 134 -13.12 7.87 13.50
CA ASN A 134 -14.36 7.38 12.91
C ASN A 134 -15.52 7.48 13.90
N ASP A 135 -16.73 7.70 13.35
CA ASP A 135 -18.02 7.61 14.05
C ASP A 135 -18.92 6.64 13.27
N LEU A 136 -18.53 5.36 13.29
CA LEU A 136 -19.17 4.29 12.53
C LEU A 136 -19.87 3.30 13.47
N HIS A 137 -21.11 2.97 13.15
CA HIS A 137 -21.98 2.16 14.00
C HIS A 137 -22.38 0.83 13.32
N ALA A 138 -21.84 -0.27 13.83
CA ALA A 138 -22.02 -1.61 13.25
C ALA A 138 -23.50 -2.07 13.22
N GLU A 139 -24.36 -1.50 14.06
CA GLU A 139 -25.77 -1.87 14.14
C GLU A 139 -26.59 -1.42 12.91
N HIS A 140 -26.11 -0.40 12.19
CA HIS A 140 -26.87 0.17 11.06
C HIS A 140 -25.97 0.65 9.89
N GLU A 141 -24.66 0.47 9.98
CA GLU A 141 -23.72 0.82 8.93
C GLU A 141 -22.87 -0.38 8.53
N SER A 142 -22.44 -0.39 7.27
CA SER A 142 -21.48 -1.36 6.75
C SER A 142 -20.22 -0.64 6.33
N PHE A 143 -19.05 -1.16 6.74
CA PHE A 143 -17.77 -0.51 6.49
C PHE A 143 -16.61 -1.50 6.57
N VAL A 144 -15.49 -1.15 5.93
CA VAL A 144 -14.24 -1.90 6.03
C VAL A 144 -13.60 -1.64 7.40
N THR A 145 -13.20 -2.69 8.10
CA THR A 145 -12.59 -2.63 9.43
C THR A 145 -11.08 -2.84 9.40
N SER A 146 -10.56 -3.53 8.39
CA SER A 146 -9.13 -3.74 8.20
C SER A 146 -8.77 -4.00 6.75
N MET A 147 -7.54 -3.68 6.38
CA MET A 147 -6.96 -3.99 5.07
C MET A 147 -5.53 -4.48 5.26
N LYS A 148 -5.12 -5.47 4.47
CA LYS A 148 -3.76 -5.98 4.51
C LYS A 148 -3.28 -6.35 3.11
N TRP A 149 -2.06 -5.96 2.80
CA TRP A 149 -1.34 -6.33 1.59
C TRP A 149 -0.05 -7.05 1.97
N THR A 150 0.18 -8.20 1.33
CA THR A 150 1.41 -8.97 1.48
C THR A 150 2.01 -9.20 0.11
N MET A 151 3.15 -8.57 -0.16
CA MET A 151 3.91 -8.81 -1.41
C MET A 151 4.38 -10.24 -1.44
N GLN A 152 4.25 -10.90 -2.59
CA GLN A 152 4.60 -12.30 -2.79
C GLN A 152 5.61 -12.44 -3.94
N GLY A 153 6.46 -13.46 -3.85
CA GLY A 153 7.51 -13.70 -4.84
C GLY A 153 8.70 -12.74 -4.68
N ASP A 154 9.80 -13.10 -5.31
CA ASP A 154 11.06 -12.34 -5.25
C ASP A 154 11.09 -11.16 -6.23
N ASP A 155 10.18 -11.14 -7.20
CA ASP A 155 10.04 -10.13 -8.26
C ASP A 155 9.14 -8.95 -7.87
N GLY A 156 8.33 -9.10 -6.81
CA GLY A 156 7.39 -8.08 -6.36
C GLY A 156 6.19 -7.84 -7.30
N ASP A 157 5.93 -8.77 -8.23
CA ASP A 157 4.84 -8.67 -9.22
C ASP A 157 3.57 -9.43 -8.81
N SER A 158 3.54 -9.98 -7.60
CA SER A 158 2.38 -10.66 -7.02
C SER A 158 2.10 -10.15 -5.60
N MET A 159 0.83 -10.02 -5.25
CA MET A 159 0.40 -9.47 -3.97
C MET A 159 -0.89 -10.14 -3.50
N LEU A 160 -0.91 -10.60 -2.25
CA LEU A 160 -2.13 -11.01 -1.58
C LEU A 160 -2.74 -9.78 -0.88
N PHE A 161 -3.98 -9.48 -1.20
CA PHE A 161 -4.82 -8.50 -0.50
C PHE A 161 -5.88 -9.21 0.31
N THR A 162 -6.08 -8.80 1.56
CA THR A 162 -7.23 -9.21 2.37
C THR A 162 -7.86 -7.98 3.01
N ASN A 163 -9.17 -7.98 3.16
CA ASN A 163 -9.88 -6.99 3.96
C ASN A 163 -10.96 -7.66 4.81
N THR A 164 -11.23 -7.07 5.96
CA THR A 164 -12.39 -7.45 6.79
C THR A 164 -13.42 -6.33 6.71
N ILE A 165 -14.67 -6.72 6.54
CA ILE A 165 -15.81 -5.82 6.41
C ILE A 165 -16.82 -6.13 7.50
N MET A 166 -17.29 -5.10 8.20
CA MET A 166 -18.54 -5.15 8.97
C MET A 166 -19.70 -4.98 7.99
N LEU A 167 -20.51 -6.02 7.81
CA LEU A 167 -21.62 -6.01 6.88
C LEU A 167 -22.89 -6.47 7.59
N ASN A 168 -23.85 -5.57 7.78
CA ASN A 168 -25.09 -5.84 8.49
C ASN A 168 -24.89 -6.44 9.91
N GLY A 169 -23.88 -5.96 10.63
CA GLY A 169 -23.56 -6.43 11.98
C GLY A 169 -22.71 -7.70 12.05
N GLU A 170 -22.29 -8.26 10.91
CA GLU A 170 -21.42 -9.45 10.84
C GLU A 170 -20.08 -9.13 10.19
N LEU A 171 -18.99 -9.68 10.75
CA LEU A 171 -17.66 -9.57 10.15
C LEU A 171 -17.47 -10.64 9.07
N THR A 172 -17.00 -10.21 7.90
CA THR A 172 -16.65 -11.09 6.79
C THR A 172 -15.30 -10.70 6.22
N GLU A 173 -14.52 -11.67 5.76
CA GLU A 173 -13.20 -11.44 5.16
C GLU A 173 -13.22 -11.76 3.67
N ASN A 174 -12.70 -10.84 2.86
CA ASN A 174 -12.43 -11.06 1.45
C ASN A 174 -10.93 -11.24 1.23
N SER A 175 -10.57 -11.98 0.17
CA SER A 175 -9.18 -12.13 -0.23
C SER A 175 -9.01 -12.10 -1.75
N ALA A 176 -7.98 -11.42 -2.22
CA ALA A 176 -7.62 -11.34 -3.64
C ALA A 176 -6.14 -11.61 -3.85
N LEU A 177 -5.84 -12.43 -4.84
CA LEU A 177 -4.49 -12.54 -5.39
C LEU A 177 -4.40 -11.61 -6.60
N LEU A 178 -3.48 -10.64 -6.52
CA LEU A 178 -3.26 -9.61 -7.51
C LEU A 178 -1.93 -9.82 -8.22
N THR A 179 -1.89 -9.53 -9.51
CA THR A 179 -0.68 -9.55 -10.34
C THR A 179 -0.50 -8.18 -10.98
N LYS A 180 0.73 -7.68 -11.01
CA LYS A 180 1.06 -6.41 -11.63
C LYS A 180 0.87 -6.47 -13.14
N VAL A 181 0.23 -5.44 -13.69
CA VAL A 181 0.02 -5.28 -15.13
C VAL A 181 1.12 -4.38 -15.68
N ASN A 182 1.88 -4.89 -16.67
CA ASN A 182 2.97 -4.16 -17.36
C ASN A 182 2.45 -3.35 -18.54
#